data_5c94c68ec8e3e93ca45fdd3ff45c7930
#
_entry.id   5c94c68ec8e3e93ca45fdd3ff45c7930
#
_cell.length_a   1.000
_cell.length_b   1.000
_cell.length_c   1.000
_cell.angle_alpha   90.00
_cell.angle_beta   90.00
_cell.angle_gamma   90.00
#
_symmetry.space_group_name_H-M   'P 1'
#
loop_
_entity.id
_entity.type
_entity.pdbx_description
1 polymer ?
#
loop_
_entity_poly.entity_id
_entity_poly.type
_entity_poly.pdbx_seq_one_letter_code
_entity_poly.pdbx_strand_id
1 'polypeptide(L)'
;VRDPDTGEPARSPALYKEVTERIRDSKTDVIINLTAGMGGDVVFGPIEAPLPLLPTTDMVGASERMQHVIECRPEICTLDCGTMNFADDVMANTPSILRSMAKIANDCDVRIEIEAFDTGHLWFAKQLVKEGIIRDPVLIQLCMGIPWGAPDDLNTFMAMVNNIPNDWVFSAFSIGKNQ
;
A
#
# COMPACT_ATOMS: atom_id res chain seq x y z
N VAL A 1 -11.98 -0.97 -2.17
CA VAL A 1 -13.44 -1.03 -2.38
C VAL A 1 -14.08 -1.97 -1.38
N ARG A 2 -15.42 -1.94 -1.30
CA ARG A 2 -16.20 -2.84 -0.45
C ARG A 2 -17.24 -3.58 -1.30
N ASP A 3 -17.52 -4.79 -0.90
CA ASP A 3 -18.60 -5.56 -1.47
C ASP A 3 -19.94 -4.86 -1.19
N PRO A 4 -20.79 -4.59 -2.21
CA PRO A 4 -22.02 -3.81 -2.04
C PRO A 4 -23.09 -4.53 -1.23
N ASP A 5 -23.05 -5.87 -1.17
CA ASP A 5 -24.06 -6.67 -0.49
C ASP A 5 -23.70 -6.91 0.98
N THR A 6 -22.42 -7.11 1.27
CA THR A 6 -21.94 -7.44 2.63
C THR A 6 -21.29 -6.28 3.37
N GLY A 7 -20.78 -5.27 2.64
CA GLY A 7 -19.99 -4.17 3.20
C GLY A 7 -18.54 -4.55 3.58
N GLU A 8 -18.15 -5.79 3.38
CA GLU A 8 -16.80 -6.26 3.69
C GLU A 8 -15.77 -5.74 2.66
N PRO A 9 -14.50 -5.60 3.06
CA PRO A 9 -13.42 -5.28 2.14
C PRO A 9 -13.36 -6.28 0.99
N ALA A 10 -13.21 -5.78 -0.25
CA ALA A 10 -13.20 -6.63 -1.44
C ALA A 10 -12.05 -6.25 -2.38
N ARG A 11 -11.32 -7.28 -2.88
CA ARG A 11 -10.25 -7.14 -3.88
C ARG A 11 -10.75 -7.40 -5.31
N SER A 12 -12.06 -7.22 -5.55
CA SER A 12 -12.69 -7.49 -6.85
C SER A 12 -12.27 -6.46 -7.91
N PRO A 13 -11.58 -6.83 -8.99
CA PRO A 13 -11.26 -5.92 -10.08
C PRO A 13 -12.48 -5.30 -10.72
N ALA A 14 -13.61 -6.02 -10.79
CA ALA A 14 -14.85 -5.52 -11.34
C ALA A 14 -15.41 -4.33 -10.52
N LEU A 15 -15.36 -4.41 -9.19
CA LEU A 15 -15.79 -3.31 -8.32
C LEU A 15 -14.87 -2.08 -8.45
N TYR A 16 -13.56 -2.30 -8.51
CA TYR A 16 -12.60 -1.21 -8.76
C TYR A 16 -12.86 -0.55 -10.11
N LYS A 17 -13.12 -1.34 -11.13
CA LYS A 17 -13.44 -0.84 -12.48
C LYS A 17 -14.72 -0.01 -12.47
N GLU A 18 -15.80 -0.50 -11.86
CA GLU A 18 -17.05 0.23 -11.74
C GLU A 18 -16.87 1.60 -11.06
N VAL A 19 -16.17 1.65 -9.93
CA VAL A 19 -15.88 2.91 -9.22
C VAL A 19 -15.08 3.85 -10.12
N THR A 20 -14.02 3.36 -10.75
CA THR A 20 -13.15 4.16 -11.63
C THR A 20 -13.90 4.72 -12.82
N GLU A 21 -14.74 3.91 -13.48
CA GLU A 21 -15.57 4.35 -14.61
C GLU A 21 -16.58 5.40 -14.18
N ARG A 22 -17.26 5.23 -13.04
CA ARG A 22 -18.20 6.24 -12.50
C ARG A 22 -17.53 7.58 -12.21
N ILE A 23 -16.30 7.57 -11.68
CA ILE A 23 -15.52 8.80 -11.45
C ILE A 23 -15.19 9.47 -12.79
N ARG A 24 -14.69 8.72 -13.76
CA ARG A 24 -14.34 9.23 -15.10
C ARG A 24 -15.57 9.78 -15.85
N ASP A 25 -16.69 9.09 -15.76
CA ASP A 25 -17.95 9.51 -16.39
C ASP A 25 -18.52 10.77 -15.77
N SER A 26 -18.22 11.05 -14.51
CA SER A 26 -18.66 12.29 -13.84
C SER A 26 -18.02 13.55 -14.42
N LYS A 27 -16.97 13.39 -15.27
CA LYS A 27 -16.17 14.48 -15.86
C LYS A 27 -15.50 15.37 -14.82
N THR A 28 -15.32 14.86 -13.60
CA THR A 28 -14.55 15.53 -12.56
C THR A 28 -13.06 15.37 -12.87
N ASP A 29 -12.34 16.49 -12.92
CA ASP A 29 -10.89 16.50 -13.16
C ASP A 29 -10.15 16.15 -11.84
N VAL A 30 -9.99 14.86 -11.60
CA VAL A 30 -9.32 14.30 -10.41
C VAL A 30 -8.30 13.24 -10.79
N ILE A 31 -7.27 13.11 -9.99
CA ILE A 31 -6.31 12.01 -10.04
C ILE A 31 -6.90 10.83 -9.28
N ILE A 32 -6.99 9.67 -9.92
CA ILE A 32 -7.45 8.44 -9.29
C ILE A 32 -6.23 7.70 -8.74
N ASN A 33 -6.25 7.43 -7.43
CA ASN A 33 -5.29 6.59 -6.76
C ASN A 33 -5.98 5.30 -6.27
N LEU A 34 -5.48 4.14 -6.68
CA LEU A 34 -5.99 2.85 -6.25
C LEU A 34 -4.93 2.13 -5.41
N THR A 35 -5.29 1.76 -4.19
CA THR A 35 -4.39 0.99 -3.32
C THR A 35 -4.20 -0.43 -3.83
N ALA A 36 -3.00 -0.97 -3.71
CA ALA A 36 -2.67 -2.37 -3.94
C ALA A 36 -2.23 -3.09 -2.64
N GLY A 37 -2.61 -2.55 -1.48
CA GLY A 37 -2.30 -3.10 -0.16
C GLY A 37 -2.95 -4.45 0.12
N MET A 38 -4.22 -4.64 -0.30
CA MET A 38 -4.95 -5.90 -0.07
C MET A 38 -4.25 -7.11 -0.71
N GLY A 39 -4.34 -8.25 -0.05
CA GLY A 39 -3.69 -9.49 -0.48
C GLY A 39 -2.31 -9.67 0.12
N GLY A 40 -2.02 -9.02 1.23
CA GLY A 40 -0.78 -9.15 1.98
C GLY A 40 -0.95 -9.67 3.41
N ASP A 41 -2.18 -9.93 3.87
CA ASP A 41 -2.43 -10.30 5.25
C ASP A 41 -2.17 -11.78 5.51
N VAL A 42 -1.38 -12.05 6.54
CA VAL A 42 -1.02 -13.39 7.01
C VAL A 42 -1.53 -13.55 8.44
N VAL A 43 -2.46 -14.47 8.60
CA VAL A 43 -3.07 -14.80 9.90
C VAL A 43 -2.58 -16.16 10.35
N PHE A 44 -1.81 -16.18 11.44
CA PHE A 44 -1.25 -17.42 11.99
C PHE A 44 -2.29 -18.23 12.76
N GLY A 45 -2.05 -19.53 12.85
CA GLY A 45 -2.77 -20.42 13.75
C GLY A 45 -2.48 -20.12 15.23
N PRO A 46 -2.95 -20.99 16.16
CA PRO A 46 -2.71 -20.83 17.59
C PRO A 46 -1.22 -20.67 17.93
N ILE A 47 -0.89 -19.94 19.00
CA ILE A 47 0.49 -19.64 19.43
C ILE A 47 1.40 -20.86 19.45
N GLU A 48 0.90 -22.00 19.95
CA GLU A 48 1.69 -23.23 20.08
C GLU A 48 1.73 -24.07 18.78
N ALA A 49 0.92 -23.70 17.77
CA ALA A 49 0.87 -24.36 16.45
C ALA A 49 0.53 -23.34 15.37
N PRO A 50 1.49 -22.44 14.99
CA PRO A 50 1.19 -21.30 14.10
C PRO A 50 0.90 -21.71 12.66
N LEU A 51 1.17 -22.93 12.27
CA LEU A 51 0.88 -23.46 10.94
C LEU A 51 -0.08 -24.68 11.04
N PRO A 52 -0.96 -24.87 10.02
CA PRO A 52 -1.14 -24.01 8.84
C PRO A 52 -1.72 -22.62 9.18
N LEU A 53 -1.57 -21.66 8.27
CA LEU A 53 -2.20 -20.34 8.37
C LEU A 53 -3.72 -20.46 8.42
N LEU A 54 -4.39 -19.53 9.08
CA LEU A 54 -5.85 -19.51 9.16
C LEU A 54 -6.50 -19.18 7.80
N PRO A 55 -7.75 -19.64 7.57
CA PRO A 55 -8.49 -19.34 6.34
C PRO A 55 -8.75 -17.84 6.09
N THR A 56 -8.60 -17.00 7.11
CA THR A 56 -8.70 -15.55 7.02
C THR A 56 -7.47 -14.89 6.40
N THR A 57 -6.38 -15.65 6.19
CA THR A 57 -5.21 -15.20 5.43
C THR A 57 -5.63 -14.88 3.99
N ASP A 58 -5.38 -13.64 3.53
CA ASP A 58 -5.71 -13.24 2.16
C ASP A 58 -4.47 -13.13 1.24
N MET A 59 -3.29 -13.50 1.74
CA MET A 59 -2.02 -13.36 1.04
C MET A 59 -2.01 -14.05 -0.32
N VAL A 60 -1.75 -13.26 -1.36
CA VAL A 60 -1.65 -13.72 -2.75
C VAL A 60 -0.44 -13.11 -3.46
N GLY A 61 -0.14 -13.60 -4.67
CA GLY A 61 1.00 -13.15 -5.46
C GLY A 61 0.83 -11.74 -6.05
N ALA A 62 1.94 -11.14 -6.48
CA ALA A 62 1.99 -9.79 -7.02
C ALA A 62 1.01 -9.57 -8.19
N SER A 63 0.91 -10.52 -9.12
CA SER A 63 0.03 -10.39 -10.29
C SER A 63 -1.45 -10.29 -9.90
N GLU A 64 -1.88 -11.07 -8.91
CA GLU A 64 -3.26 -11.04 -8.44
C GLU A 64 -3.54 -9.75 -7.66
N ARG A 65 -2.61 -9.31 -6.81
CA ARG A 65 -2.72 -8.02 -6.10
C ARG A 65 -2.83 -6.84 -7.04
N MET A 66 -2.19 -6.89 -8.19
CA MET A 66 -2.14 -5.80 -9.18
C MET A 66 -3.22 -5.90 -10.26
N GLN A 67 -4.09 -6.89 -10.25
CA GLN A 67 -5.05 -7.11 -11.33
C GLN A 67 -5.94 -5.91 -11.61
N HIS A 68 -6.48 -5.27 -10.56
CA HIS A 68 -7.31 -4.07 -10.70
C HIS A 68 -6.52 -2.86 -11.22
N VAL A 69 -5.23 -2.74 -10.91
CA VAL A 69 -4.35 -1.70 -11.44
C VAL A 69 -4.13 -1.92 -12.95
N ILE A 70 -3.90 -3.17 -13.36
CA ILE A 70 -3.75 -3.54 -14.77
C ILE A 70 -5.01 -3.20 -15.58
N GLU A 71 -6.19 -3.51 -15.02
CA GLU A 71 -7.47 -3.31 -15.70
C GLU A 71 -7.94 -1.85 -15.71
N CYS A 72 -7.82 -1.16 -14.57
CA CYS A 72 -8.32 0.21 -14.42
C CYS A 72 -7.35 1.28 -14.92
N ARG A 73 -6.04 0.99 -14.92
CA ARG A 73 -4.99 1.96 -15.26
C ARG A 73 -5.22 3.33 -14.63
N PRO A 74 -5.23 3.40 -13.28
CA PRO A 74 -5.35 4.67 -12.57
C PRO A 74 -4.11 5.54 -12.83
N GLU A 75 -4.17 6.82 -12.51
CA GLU A 75 -3.02 7.72 -12.57
C GLU A 75 -1.97 7.32 -11.53
N ILE A 76 -2.40 6.87 -10.35
CA ILE A 76 -1.54 6.45 -9.24
C ILE A 76 -2.02 5.10 -8.69
N CYS A 77 -1.10 4.27 -8.24
CA CYS A 77 -1.39 3.17 -7.32
C CYS A 77 -0.50 3.25 -6.08
N THR A 78 -1.06 2.95 -4.91
CA THR A 78 -0.32 2.93 -3.65
C THR A 78 0.22 1.52 -3.38
N LEU A 79 1.52 1.43 -3.06
CA LEU A 79 2.20 0.22 -2.61
C LEU A 79 2.64 0.38 -1.16
N ASP A 80 2.17 -0.51 -0.30
CA ASP A 80 2.57 -0.57 1.10
C ASP A 80 4.00 -1.10 1.20
N CYS A 81 4.92 -0.24 1.62
CA CYS A 81 6.34 -0.56 1.61
C CYS A 81 6.76 -1.24 2.91
N GLY A 82 7.04 -2.52 2.79
CA GLY A 82 7.58 -3.34 3.87
C GLY A 82 6.54 -4.21 4.59
N THR A 83 7.08 -5.17 5.32
CA THR A 83 6.33 -6.10 6.16
C THR A 83 6.28 -5.56 7.58
N MET A 84 5.11 -5.62 8.21
CA MET A 84 4.94 -5.16 9.58
C MET A 84 3.86 -5.98 10.31
N ASN A 85 3.86 -5.92 11.63
CA ASN A 85 2.69 -6.32 12.39
C ASN A 85 1.55 -5.34 12.11
N PHE A 86 0.36 -5.86 11.90
CA PHE A 86 -0.85 -5.07 11.73
C PHE A 86 -1.86 -5.54 12.78
N ALA A 87 -1.87 -4.88 13.94
CA ALA A 87 -2.49 -5.36 15.17
C ALA A 87 -1.95 -6.76 15.56
N ASP A 88 -2.77 -7.80 15.56
CA ASP A 88 -2.37 -9.17 15.90
C ASP A 88 -1.96 -10.01 14.69
N ASP A 89 -2.08 -9.46 13.47
CA ASP A 89 -1.75 -10.13 12.21
C ASP A 89 -0.45 -9.56 11.60
N VAL A 90 -0.04 -10.09 10.47
CA VAL A 90 1.12 -9.63 9.72
C VAL A 90 0.70 -9.18 8.33
N MET A 91 0.99 -7.93 8.00
CA MET A 91 0.97 -7.47 6.61
C MET A 91 2.32 -7.77 5.97
N ALA A 92 2.34 -8.67 4.99
CA ALA A 92 3.56 -9.18 4.38
C ALA A 92 3.80 -8.59 2.99
N ASN A 93 4.78 -7.70 2.88
CA ASN A 93 5.25 -7.10 1.64
C ASN A 93 6.76 -7.32 1.49
N THR A 94 7.16 -8.52 1.09
CA THR A 94 8.58 -8.83 0.91
C THR A 94 9.20 -7.99 -0.21
N PRO A 95 10.51 -7.72 -0.15
CA PRO A 95 11.20 -6.97 -1.20
C PRO A 95 11.00 -7.50 -2.61
N SER A 96 10.88 -8.81 -2.79
CA SER A 96 10.63 -9.43 -4.10
C SER A 96 9.21 -9.19 -4.59
N ILE A 97 8.20 -9.29 -3.73
CA ILE A 97 6.81 -8.98 -4.06
C ILE A 97 6.68 -7.51 -4.47
N LEU A 98 7.22 -6.58 -3.68
CA LEU A 98 7.16 -5.15 -3.99
C LEU A 98 7.84 -4.80 -5.31
N ARG A 99 9.02 -5.38 -5.60
CA ARG A 99 9.65 -5.19 -6.91
C ARG A 99 8.80 -5.70 -8.06
N SER A 100 8.14 -6.84 -7.90
CA SER A 100 7.23 -7.40 -8.92
C SER A 100 6.00 -6.51 -9.12
N MET A 101 5.39 -6.04 -8.03
CA MET A 101 4.23 -5.12 -8.10
C MET A 101 4.61 -3.80 -8.77
N ALA A 102 5.73 -3.20 -8.37
CA ALA A 102 6.23 -1.96 -8.95
C ALA A 102 6.55 -2.11 -10.44
N LYS A 103 7.13 -3.26 -10.85
CA LYS A 103 7.32 -3.55 -12.26
C LYS A 103 6.00 -3.59 -13.03
N ILE A 104 4.98 -4.25 -12.50
CA ILE A 104 3.64 -4.30 -13.13
C ILE A 104 3.05 -2.90 -13.29
N ALA A 105 3.13 -2.05 -12.24
CA ALA A 105 2.68 -0.66 -12.32
C ALA A 105 3.41 0.12 -13.43
N ASN A 106 4.74 -0.01 -13.49
CA ASN A 106 5.56 0.62 -14.53
C ASN A 106 5.22 0.12 -15.94
N ASP A 107 4.98 -1.18 -16.12
CA ASP A 107 4.58 -1.76 -17.41
C ASP A 107 3.19 -1.25 -17.86
N CYS A 108 2.36 -0.83 -16.92
CA CYS A 108 1.05 -0.21 -17.16
C CYS A 108 1.10 1.32 -17.31
N ASP A 109 2.26 1.93 -17.14
CA ASP A 109 2.47 3.39 -17.04
C ASP A 109 1.68 4.07 -15.91
N VAL A 110 1.48 3.35 -14.80
CA VAL A 110 0.84 3.84 -13.58
C VAL A 110 1.91 4.37 -12.63
N ARG A 111 1.70 5.58 -12.09
CA ARG A 111 2.59 6.18 -11.10
C ARG A 111 2.46 5.44 -9.76
N ILE A 112 3.59 5.24 -9.09
CA ILE A 112 3.60 4.60 -7.77
C ILE A 112 3.67 5.66 -6.69
N GLU A 113 2.76 5.60 -5.71
CA GLU A 113 2.89 6.20 -4.40
C GLU A 113 3.33 5.12 -3.41
N ILE A 114 4.37 5.38 -2.64
CA ILE A 114 4.85 4.44 -1.63
C ILE A 114 4.24 4.83 -0.29
N GLU A 115 3.60 3.89 0.39
CA GLU A 115 3.14 4.07 1.76
C GLU A 115 4.18 3.49 2.72
N ALA A 116 4.63 4.33 3.67
CA ALA A 116 5.66 3.98 4.64
C ALA A 116 5.11 4.08 6.06
N PHE A 117 5.27 3.00 6.83
CA PHE A 117 4.73 2.83 8.17
C PHE A 117 5.79 2.93 9.27
N ASP A 118 7.06 3.02 8.90
CA ASP A 118 8.20 3.28 9.80
C ASP A 118 9.45 3.73 9.02
N THR A 119 10.54 4.01 9.75
CA THR A 119 11.79 4.47 9.16
C THR A 119 12.51 3.41 8.32
N GLY A 120 12.33 2.12 8.61
CA GLY A 120 12.88 1.01 7.83
C GLY A 120 12.21 0.93 6.46
N HIS A 121 10.91 1.22 6.38
CA HIS A 121 10.19 1.31 5.11
C HIS A 121 10.69 2.47 4.25
N LEU A 122 10.98 3.64 4.84
CA LEU A 122 11.61 4.75 4.13
C LEU A 122 13.00 4.40 3.58
N TRP A 123 13.78 3.66 4.36
CA TRP A 123 15.08 3.17 3.89
C TRP A 123 14.92 2.23 2.69
N PHE A 124 13.94 1.33 2.74
CA PHE A 124 13.68 0.44 1.61
C PHE A 124 13.13 1.20 0.39
N ALA A 125 12.26 2.19 0.58
CA ALA A 125 11.80 3.07 -0.49
C ALA A 125 12.98 3.76 -1.23
N LYS A 126 13.95 4.28 -0.48
CA LYS A 126 15.18 4.84 -1.06
C LYS A 126 15.97 3.81 -1.88
N GLN A 127 15.99 2.56 -1.45
CA GLN A 127 16.63 1.49 -2.20
C GLN A 127 15.90 1.21 -3.52
N LEU A 128 14.55 1.18 -3.53
CA LEU A 128 13.77 0.99 -4.75
C LEU A 128 13.96 2.12 -5.77
N VAL A 129 14.09 3.36 -5.29
CA VAL A 129 14.45 4.52 -6.13
C VAL A 129 15.84 4.38 -6.72
N LYS A 130 16.83 4.01 -5.89
CA LYS A 130 18.21 3.77 -6.34
C LYS A 130 18.31 2.65 -7.38
N GLU A 131 17.46 1.66 -7.31
CA GLU A 131 17.35 0.57 -8.30
C GLU A 131 16.66 1.01 -9.60
N GLY A 132 16.15 2.24 -9.67
CA GLY A 132 15.40 2.76 -10.83
C GLY A 132 14.00 2.16 -10.98
N ILE A 133 13.49 1.50 -9.93
CA ILE A 133 12.15 0.87 -9.94
C ILE A 133 11.07 1.92 -9.70
N ILE A 134 11.30 2.86 -8.80
CA ILE A 134 10.41 3.99 -8.55
C ILE A 134 10.91 5.19 -9.32
N ARG A 135 10.05 5.76 -10.17
CA ARG A 135 10.39 6.86 -11.09
C ARG A 135 10.05 8.22 -10.49
N ASP A 136 10.79 9.23 -10.86
CA ASP A 136 10.50 10.62 -10.49
C ASP A 136 9.17 11.14 -11.11
N PRO A 137 8.46 12.06 -10.43
CA PRO A 137 8.66 12.45 -9.04
C PRO A 137 8.30 11.29 -8.09
N VAL A 138 9.12 11.09 -7.05
CA VAL A 138 8.86 10.07 -6.04
C VAL A 138 7.75 10.57 -5.11
N LEU A 139 6.68 9.80 -5.02
CA LEU A 139 5.56 10.06 -4.13
C LEU A 139 5.66 9.14 -2.93
N ILE A 140 5.63 9.70 -1.72
CA ILE A 140 5.63 8.93 -0.49
C ILE A 140 4.54 9.41 0.46
N GLN A 141 3.81 8.48 1.04
CA GLN A 141 2.79 8.73 2.04
C GLN A 141 3.25 8.13 3.37
N LEU A 142 3.30 8.97 4.40
CA LEU A 142 3.60 8.52 5.76
C LEU A 142 2.30 8.09 6.43
N CYS A 143 2.21 6.82 6.79
CA CYS A 143 1.08 6.27 7.54
C CYS A 143 1.48 6.05 8.99
N MET A 144 0.90 6.83 9.89
CA MET A 144 1.24 6.86 11.30
C MET A 144 0.13 6.23 12.14
N GLY A 145 0.45 5.79 13.35
CA GLY A 145 -0.52 5.39 14.36
C GLY A 145 -1.14 4.00 14.20
N ILE A 146 -0.74 3.25 13.17
CA ILE A 146 -1.11 1.84 13.10
C ILE A 146 -0.37 1.08 14.21
N PRO A 147 -1.04 0.24 15.01
CA PRO A 147 -0.39 -0.53 16.06
C PRO A 147 0.84 -1.27 15.55
N TRP A 148 1.97 -1.02 16.21
CA TRP A 148 3.29 -1.60 15.94
C TRP A 148 4.04 -1.04 14.71
N GLY A 149 3.45 -0.07 13.99
CA GLY A 149 4.15 0.82 13.08
C GLY A 149 4.67 2.08 13.79
N ALA A 150 4.99 3.12 13.02
CA ALA A 150 5.39 4.41 13.57
C ALA A 150 4.28 5.04 14.41
N PRO A 151 4.52 5.37 15.70
CA PRO A 151 3.57 6.09 16.54
C PRO A 151 3.16 7.44 15.95
N ASP A 152 1.94 7.89 16.27
CA ASP A 152 1.35 9.14 15.80
C ASP A 152 1.72 10.37 16.66
N ASP A 153 2.90 10.36 17.26
CA ASP A 153 3.44 11.49 18.00
C ASP A 153 4.35 12.39 17.12
N LEU A 154 4.48 13.65 17.54
CA LEU A 154 5.25 14.65 16.78
C LEU A 154 6.72 14.27 16.59
N ASN A 155 7.37 13.68 17.58
CA ASN A 155 8.80 13.35 17.47
C ASN A 155 9.03 12.26 16.43
N THR A 156 8.19 11.22 16.44
CA THR A 156 8.23 10.15 15.44
C THR A 156 7.90 10.69 14.05
N PHE A 157 6.86 11.53 13.94
CA PHE A 157 6.53 12.17 12.66
C PHE A 157 7.71 12.98 12.11
N MET A 158 8.34 13.82 12.93
CA MET A 158 9.51 14.59 12.51
C MET A 158 10.71 13.71 12.16
N ALA A 159 10.90 12.59 12.86
CA ALA A 159 11.93 11.62 12.49
C ALA A 159 11.65 11.00 11.11
N MET A 160 10.39 10.66 10.80
CA MET A 160 10.01 10.19 9.48
C MET A 160 10.25 11.25 8.41
N VAL A 161 9.74 12.49 8.61
CA VAL A 161 9.89 13.61 7.66
C VAL A 161 11.37 13.91 7.39
N ASN A 162 12.20 13.98 8.43
CA ASN A 162 13.64 14.25 8.28
C ASN A 162 14.41 13.14 7.53
N ASN A 163 13.81 11.97 7.37
CA ASN A 163 14.36 10.88 6.57
C ASN A 163 13.92 10.91 5.11
N ILE A 164 12.99 11.78 4.71
CA ILE A 164 12.56 11.93 3.31
C ILE A 164 13.59 12.77 2.55
N PRO A 165 14.08 12.36 1.37
CA PRO A 165 14.88 13.21 0.49
C PRO A 165 14.11 14.49 0.09
N ASN A 166 14.82 15.61 -0.03
CA ASN A 166 14.21 16.93 -0.27
C ASN A 166 13.52 17.09 -1.63
N ASP A 167 13.84 16.23 -2.57
CA ASP A 167 13.27 16.18 -3.92
C ASP A 167 12.04 15.27 -4.04
N TRP A 168 11.64 14.60 -2.95
CA TRP A 168 10.45 13.78 -2.92
C TRP A 168 9.21 14.60 -2.53
N VAL A 169 8.07 14.22 -3.09
CA VAL A 169 6.76 14.75 -2.69
C VAL A 169 6.18 13.82 -1.63
N PHE A 170 5.78 14.38 -0.49
CA PHE A 170 5.19 13.56 0.56
C PHE A 170 3.83 14.06 1.02
N SER A 171 3.02 13.13 1.46
CA SER A 171 1.81 13.32 2.25
C SER A 171 1.91 12.53 3.55
N ALA A 172 1.05 12.82 4.51
CA ALA A 172 0.99 12.09 5.76
C ALA A 172 -0.44 12.01 6.28
N PHE A 173 -0.77 10.90 6.92
CA PHE A 173 -2.00 10.74 7.68
C PHE A 173 -1.75 9.88 8.91
N SER A 174 -2.69 9.88 9.84
CA SER A 174 -2.64 9.03 11.03
C SER A 174 -3.92 8.21 11.17
N ILE A 175 -3.77 6.95 11.54
CA ILE A 175 -4.85 6.06 11.96
C ILE A 175 -4.73 5.90 13.47
N GLY A 176 -5.06 6.92 14.22
CA GLY A 176 -4.86 6.95 15.65
C GLY A 176 -5.70 8.02 16.33
N LYS A 177 -5.30 8.37 17.55
CA LYS A 177 -5.98 9.39 18.37
C LYS A 177 -5.54 10.82 18.04
N ASN A 178 -4.35 10.99 17.45
CA ASN A 178 -3.75 12.30 17.14
C ASN A 178 -3.78 12.53 15.62
N GLN A 179 -4.99 12.58 15.06
CA GLN A 179 -5.19 12.85 13.64
C GLN A 179 -5.05 14.34 13.32
#